data_efd5dcdc37ab6e4f23261408180d13fb
#
_entry.id   efd5dcdc37ab6e4f23261408180d13fb
#
_cell.length_a   1.000
_cell.length_b   1.000
_cell.length_c   1.000
_cell.angle_alpha   90.00
_cell.angle_beta   90.00
_cell.angle_gamma   90.00
#
_symmetry.space_group_name_H-M   'P 1'
#
loop_
_entity.id
_entity.type
_entity.pdbx_description
1 polymer ?
#
loop_
_entity_poly.entity_id
_entity_poly.type
_entity_poly.pdbx_seq_one_letter_code
_entity_poly.pdbx_strand_id
1 'polypeptide(L)'
;VHVCSSDLRELTADNMQKKLHFFNAKPTVINEEASFSGSFGAETQFVGYNETTAAQIKYHLKKRHTFGKMSMVILNAKGDTISELGPGKTKGINIVNWNYTMKQPKVAKGKTFSFGGFTTPTLPAGEYTVRITKGKDAFEHPLVLVYDPKSIISVNDRNSKREAVMDM
;
A
#
# COMPACT_ATOMS: atom_id res chain seq x y z
N VAL A 1 2.87 -3.35 -16.19
CA VAL A 1 1.89 -2.65 -15.32
C VAL A 1 0.53 -3.23 -15.65
N HIS A 2 -0.03 -4.09 -14.76
CA HIS A 2 -1.38 -4.62 -14.95
C HIS A 2 -2.39 -3.55 -14.51
N VAL A 3 -3.00 -2.89 -15.49
CA VAL A 3 -4.18 -2.06 -15.29
C VAL A 3 -5.38 -2.99 -15.40
N CYS A 4 -6.14 -3.13 -14.33
CA CYS A 4 -7.34 -3.97 -14.33
C CYS A 4 -8.40 -3.35 -15.26
N SER A 5 -9.20 -4.18 -15.94
CA SER A 5 -10.29 -3.70 -16.81
C SER A 5 -11.31 -2.81 -16.09
N SER A 6 -11.48 -2.97 -14.77
CA SER A 6 -12.31 -2.09 -13.94
C SER A 6 -11.75 -0.67 -13.87
N ASP A 7 -10.43 -0.49 -13.78
CA ASP A 7 -9.78 0.82 -13.72
C ASP A 7 -10.01 1.59 -15.03
N LEU A 8 -9.97 0.89 -16.18
CA LEU A 8 -10.21 1.50 -17.48
C LEU A 8 -11.63 2.01 -17.65
N ARG A 9 -12.63 1.38 -17.02
CA ARG A 9 -14.02 1.84 -17.06
C ARG A 9 -14.22 3.18 -16.35
N GLU A 10 -13.38 3.51 -15.37
CA GLU A 10 -13.43 4.78 -14.67
C GLU A 10 -12.72 5.93 -15.42
N LEU A 11 -11.99 5.64 -16.50
CA LEU A 11 -11.36 6.62 -17.38
C LEU A 11 -12.38 7.30 -18.31
N THR A 12 -13.36 7.95 -17.72
CA THR A 12 -14.30 8.81 -18.46
C THR A 12 -13.64 10.13 -18.83
N ALA A 13 -14.20 10.83 -19.85
CA ALA A 13 -13.71 12.15 -20.23
C ALA A 13 -13.68 13.12 -19.05
N ASP A 14 -14.70 13.08 -18.19
CA ASP A 14 -14.81 13.94 -17.01
C ASP A 14 -13.71 13.62 -15.97
N ASN A 15 -13.47 12.35 -15.68
CA ASN A 15 -12.43 11.94 -14.73
C ASN A 15 -11.02 12.29 -15.24
N MET A 16 -10.79 12.20 -16.55
CA MET A 16 -9.51 12.60 -17.16
C MET A 16 -9.28 14.13 -17.12
N GLN A 17 -10.33 14.94 -17.00
CA GLN A 17 -10.22 16.39 -16.86
C GLN A 17 -9.89 16.85 -15.44
N LYS A 18 -10.10 16.00 -14.42
CA LYS A 18 -9.74 16.28 -13.03
C LYS A 18 -8.24 16.43 -12.86
N LYS A 19 -7.78 17.33 -12.00
CA LYS A 19 -6.35 17.49 -11.67
C LYS A 19 -5.72 16.19 -11.22
N LEU A 20 -6.45 15.45 -10.38
CA LEU A 20 -6.16 14.11 -9.88
C LEU A 20 -7.49 13.37 -9.71
N HIS A 21 -7.53 12.10 -10.10
CA HIS A 21 -8.65 11.21 -9.88
C HIS A 21 -8.13 9.86 -9.36
N PHE A 22 -8.60 9.43 -8.19
CA PHE A 22 -8.34 8.09 -7.68
C PHE A 22 -9.28 7.09 -8.33
N PHE A 23 -8.76 5.91 -8.62
CA PHE A 23 -9.58 4.77 -9.02
C PHE A 23 -10.07 4.01 -7.80
N ASN A 24 -11.29 3.47 -7.88
CA ASN A 24 -11.84 2.65 -6.83
C ASN A 24 -10.99 1.39 -6.64
N ALA A 25 -10.52 1.18 -5.43
CA ALA A 25 -9.76 0.00 -5.07
C ALA A 25 -10.66 -1.02 -4.36
N LYS A 26 -10.47 -2.29 -4.72
CA LYS A 26 -11.04 -3.39 -3.91
C LYS A 26 -10.33 -3.43 -2.56
N PRO A 27 -11.01 -3.91 -1.49
CA PRO A 27 -10.34 -4.18 -0.23
C PRO A 27 -9.09 -5.06 -0.44
N THR A 28 -7.97 -4.66 0.16
CA THR A 28 -6.73 -5.42 0.07
C THR A 28 -6.70 -6.47 1.18
N VAL A 29 -6.49 -7.72 0.80
CA VAL A 29 -6.32 -8.81 1.76
C VAL A 29 -4.89 -8.79 2.29
N ILE A 30 -4.76 -8.72 3.62
CA ILE A 30 -3.47 -8.77 4.30
C ILE A 30 -2.90 -10.17 4.16
N ASN A 31 -1.73 -10.28 3.56
CA ASN A 31 -0.99 -11.54 3.56
C ASN A 31 -0.25 -11.68 4.89
N GLU A 32 -0.70 -12.62 5.72
CA GLU A 32 -0.12 -12.92 7.03
C GLU A 32 0.99 -13.97 6.96
N GLU A 33 1.05 -14.71 5.86
CA GLU A 33 2.10 -15.70 5.64
C GLU A 33 3.34 -15.02 5.08
N ALA A 34 4.37 -14.91 5.90
CA ALA A 34 5.71 -14.62 5.43
C ALA A 34 6.23 -15.86 4.69
N SER A 35 5.82 -16.06 3.45
CA SER A 35 6.36 -17.11 2.62
C SER A 35 7.79 -16.76 2.24
N PHE A 36 8.73 -17.29 3.00
CA PHE A 36 10.16 -17.27 2.64
C PHE A 36 10.49 -18.39 1.63
N SER A 37 9.53 -19.24 1.31
CA SER A 37 9.68 -20.28 0.31
C SER A 37 9.59 -19.67 -1.08
N GLY A 38 10.69 -19.13 -1.57
CA GLY A 38 10.88 -18.96 -3.00
C GLY A 38 10.75 -20.35 -3.62
N SER A 39 9.64 -20.62 -4.29
CA SER A 39 9.53 -21.77 -5.15
C SER A 39 10.53 -21.57 -6.29
N PHE A 40 11.68 -22.22 -6.20
CA PHE A 40 12.62 -22.30 -7.32
C PHE A 40 11.95 -23.22 -8.36
N GLY A 41 11.21 -22.62 -9.29
CA GLY A 41 10.68 -23.37 -10.42
C GLY A 41 11.82 -23.98 -11.21
N ALA A 42 11.74 -25.27 -11.47
CA ALA A 42 12.62 -25.89 -12.46
C ALA A 42 12.34 -25.25 -13.83
N GLU A 43 13.36 -25.09 -14.66
CA GLU A 43 13.27 -24.45 -15.98
C GLU A 43 12.19 -25.03 -16.92
N THR A 44 11.65 -26.19 -16.57
CA THR A 44 10.62 -26.91 -17.34
C THR A 44 9.20 -26.65 -16.86
N GLN A 45 8.99 -25.86 -15.78
CA GLN A 45 7.66 -25.55 -15.26
C GLN A 45 7.27 -24.09 -15.55
N PHE A 46 6.10 -23.92 -16.17
CA PHE A 46 5.50 -22.60 -16.28
C PHE A 46 5.05 -22.13 -14.89
N VAL A 47 5.72 -21.12 -14.38
CA VAL A 47 5.32 -20.45 -13.14
C VAL A 47 4.65 -19.13 -13.51
N GLY A 48 3.33 -19.06 -13.34
CA GLY A 48 2.59 -17.80 -13.48
C GLY A 48 3.02 -16.80 -12.42
N TYR A 49 3.05 -15.50 -12.78
CA TYR A 49 3.27 -14.45 -11.79
C TYR A 49 2.04 -14.31 -10.89
N ASN A 50 2.25 -14.38 -9.59
CA ASN A 50 1.21 -14.06 -8.62
C ASN A 50 0.91 -12.56 -8.63
N GLU A 51 -0.35 -12.20 -8.40
CA GLU A 51 -0.71 -10.81 -8.17
C GLU A 51 0.05 -10.28 -6.94
N THR A 52 0.35 -8.97 -6.97
CA THR A 52 1.00 -8.34 -5.81
C THR A 52 0.09 -8.40 -4.59
N THR A 53 0.66 -8.80 -3.45
CA THR A 53 -0.03 -8.77 -2.15
C THR A 53 -0.10 -7.36 -1.56
N ALA A 54 0.64 -6.40 -2.13
CA ALA A 54 0.64 -5.02 -1.70
C ALA A 54 -0.68 -4.31 -2.05
N ALA A 55 -1.11 -3.39 -1.19
CA ALA A 55 -2.21 -2.49 -1.49
C ALA A 55 -1.82 -1.57 -2.66
N GLN A 56 -2.58 -1.61 -3.74
CA GLN A 56 -2.34 -0.80 -4.92
C GLN A 56 -3.16 0.50 -4.86
N ILE A 57 -2.44 1.62 -4.75
CA ILE A 57 -3.03 2.95 -4.81
C ILE A 57 -2.91 3.44 -6.25
N LYS A 58 -4.04 3.51 -6.95
CA LYS A 58 -4.11 3.87 -8.36
C LYS A 58 -4.78 5.22 -8.53
N TYR A 59 -4.16 6.10 -9.31
CA TYR A 59 -4.73 7.42 -9.61
C TYR A 59 -4.27 7.95 -10.96
N HIS A 60 -5.08 8.80 -11.55
CA HIS A 60 -4.79 9.50 -12.79
C HIS A 60 -4.35 10.92 -12.51
N LEU A 61 -3.31 11.39 -13.19
CA LEU A 61 -2.91 12.80 -13.23
C LEU A 61 -3.16 13.39 -14.61
N LYS A 62 -3.92 14.49 -14.67
CA LYS A 62 -4.17 15.22 -15.94
C LYS A 62 -2.88 15.74 -16.57
N LYS A 63 -1.92 16.18 -15.75
CA LYS A 63 -0.61 16.69 -16.17
C LYS A 63 0.48 16.12 -15.28
N ARG A 64 1.67 15.88 -15.87
CA ARG A 64 2.85 15.53 -15.10
C ARG A 64 3.13 16.59 -14.04
N HIS A 65 3.49 16.16 -12.83
CA HIS A 65 3.94 17.05 -11.77
C HIS A 65 5.45 17.24 -11.86
N THR A 66 5.90 18.41 -12.35
CA THR A 66 7.32 18.71 -12.57
C THR A 66 7.92 19.57 -11.49
N PHE A 67 7.15 20.49 -10.92
CA PHE A 67 7.66 21.46 -9.94
C PHE A 67 6.83 21.45 -8.66
N GLY A 68 7.51 21.72 -7.55
CA GLY A 68 6.91 21.81 -6.24
C GLY A 68 6.80 20.45 -5.52
N LYS A 69 6.35 20.51 -4.27
CA LYS A 69 6.20 19.33 -3.42
C LYS A 69 4.93 18.57 -3.78
N MET A 70 5.06 17.28 -3.95
CA MET A 70 3.93 16.35 -4.01
C MET A 70 4.23 15.22 -3.01
N SER A 71 3.32 14.97 -2.09
CA SER A 71 3.46 13.95 -1.04
C SER A 71 2.24 13.05 -1.02
N MET A 72 2.45 11.82 -0.60
CA MET A 72 1.40 10.84 -0.36
C MET A 72 1.57 10.29 1.05
N VAL A 73 0.52 10.30 1.82
CA VAL A 73 0.50 9.79 3.20
C VAL A 73 -0.70 8.88 3.40
N ILE A 74 -0.52 7.90 4.27
CA ILE A 74 -1.60 7.05 4.74
C ILE A 74 -1.97 7.51 6.14
N LEU A 75 -3.26 7.70 6.36
CA LEU A 75 -3.83 8.16 7.61
C LEU A 75 -4.67 7.05 8.25
N ASN A 76 -4.67 7.01 9.58
CA ASN A 76 -5.60 6.19 10.35
C ASN A 76 -6.97 6.88 10.49
N ALA A 77 -7.92 6.22 11.15
CA ALA A 77 -9.25 6.77 11.41
C ALA A 77 -9.24 8.06 12.27
N LYS A 78 -8.15 8.32 13.00
CA LYS A 78 -7.97 9.54 13.80
C LYS A 78 -7.36 10.69 13.00
N GLY A 79 -6.91 10.44 11.76
CA GLY A 79 -6.24 11.41 10.91
C GLY A 79 -4.73 11.49 11.11
N ASP A 80 -4.14 10.62 11.93
CA ASP A 80 -2.70 10.58 12.15
C ASP A 80 -1.99 9.91 10.96
N THR A 81 -0.83 10.45 10.60
CA THR A 81 0.00 9.87 9.53
C THR A 81 0.73 8.64 10.03
N ILE A 82 0.43 7.50 9.45
CA ILE A 82 1.02 6.20 9.80
C ILE A 82 2.09 5.74 8.80
N SER A 83 2.04 6.21 7.56
CA SER A 83 3.04 5.89 6.55
C SER A 83 3.17 7.03 5.54
N GLU A 84 4.38 7.20 5.02
CA GLU A 84 4.67 8.16 3.96
C GLU A 84 5.17 7.40 2.72
N LEU A 85 4.59 7.71 1.55
CA LEU A 85 4.90 7.04 0.30
C LEU A 85 5.38 8.03 -0.76
N GLY A 86 6.21 7.55 -1.66
CA GLY A 86 6.61 8.30 -2.83
C GLY A 86 5.51 8.31 -3.91
N PRO A 87 4.84 9.44 -4.19
CA PRO A 87 3.82 9.48 -5.21
C PRO A 87 4.41 9.39 -6.62
N GLY A 88 3.72 8.69 -7.52
CA GLY A 88 3.98 8.77 -8.96
C GLY A 88 3.63 10.17 -9.49
N LYS A 89 4.46 10.71 -10.38
CA LYS A 89 4.35 12.10 -10.88
C LYS A 89 4.09 12.18 -12.38
N THR A 90 3.89 11.06 -13.05
CA THR A 90 3.72 11.01 -14.51
C THR A 90 2.29 11.41 -14.90
N LYS A 91 2.15 12.02 -16.11
CA LYS A 91 0.84 12.20 -16.72
C LYS A 91 0.21 10.84 -17.00
N GLY A 92 -1.09 10.71 -16.76
CA GLY A 92 -1.82 9.46 -16.94
C GLY A 92 -1.92 8.65 -15.65
N ILE A 93 -1.99 7.34 -15.76
CA ILE A 93 -2.18 6.43 -14.63
C ILE A 93 -0.88 6.25 -13.87
N ASN A 94 -0.94 6.41 -12.55
CA ASN A 94 0.14 6.12 -11.62
C ASN A 94 -0.33 5.03 -10.67
N ILE A 95 0.55 4.08 -10.36
CA ILE A 95 0.31 2.99 -9.42
C ILE A 95 1.41 3.04 -8.37
N VAL A 96 1.01 3.09 -7.11
CA VAL A 96 1.91 3.03 -5.96
C VAL A 96 1.53 1.82 -5.13
N ASN A 97 2.49 0.93 -4.92
CA ASN A 97 2.31 -0.25 -4.07
C ASN A 97 2.70 0.10 -2.63
N TRP A 98 1.86 -0.30 -1.70
CA TRP A 98 2.11 -0.16 -0.28
C TRP A 98 1.94 -1.50 0.43
N ASN A 99 2.97 -1.91 1.17
CA ASN A 99 2.99 -3.19 1.88
C ASN A 99 2.28 -3.14 3.24
N TYR A 100 1.39 -2.16 3.45
CA TYR A 100 0.60 -1.94 4.68
C TYR A 100 1.43 -2.00 5.96
N THR A 101 2.70 -1.55 5.88
CA THR A 101 3.60 -1.44 7.03
C THR A 101 3.54 -0.04 7.64
N MET A 102 3.76 0.03 8.93
CA MET A 102 3.92 1.27 9.67
C MET A 102 5.28 1.91 9.34
N LYS A 103 5.45 3.19 9.72
CA LYS A 103 6.76 3.81 9.75
C LYS A 103 7.64 3.05 10.75
N GLN A 104 8.84 2.69 10.32
CA GLN A 104 9.79 1.99 11.18
C GLN A 104 10.06 2.80 12.46
N PRO A 105 9.94 2.21 13.65
CA PRO A 105 10.28 2.88 14.89
C PRO A 105 11.76 3.30 14.89
N LYS A 106 12.09 4.36 15.61
CA LYS A 106 13.47 4.79 15.79
C LYS A 106 14.14 3.84 16.78
N VAL A 107 14.75 2.80 16.26
CA VAL A 107 15.57 1.87 17.05
C VAL A 107 17.03 2.23 16.97
N ALA A 108 17.82 1.85 18.00
CA ALA A 108 19.26 1.99 17.97
C ALA A 108 19.86 1.23 16.77
N LYS A 109 20.73 1.89 16.02
CA LYS A 109 21.42 1.24 14.90
C LYS A 109 22.42 0.22 15.45
N GLY A 110 22.11 -1.07 15.32
CA GLY A 110 23.05 -2.14 15.59
C GLY A 110 24.20 -2.15 14.58
N LYS A 111 25.35 -2.67 14.97
CA LYS A 111 26.49 -2.90 14.08
C LYS A 111 26.28 -4.11 13.14
N THR A 112 25.28 -4.92 13.42
CA THR A 112 24.94 -6.11 12.64
C THR A 112 23.94 -5.77 11.54
N PHE A 113 24.11 -6.41 10.39
CA PHE A 113 23.20 -6.28 9.27
C PHE A 113 21.85 -6.92 9.63
N SER A 114 20.86 -6.10 9.89
CA SER A 114 19.48 -6.54 10.10
C SER A 114 18.67 -6.24 8.84
N PHE A 115 18.00 -7.25 8.29
CA PHE A 115 17.05 -7.03 7.20
C PHE A 115 15.86 -6.23 7.75
N GLY A 116 15.80 -4.93 7.43
CA GLY A 116 14.79 -3.98 7.96
C GLY A 116 13.32 -4.38 7.72
N GLY A 117 13.06 -5.39 6.89
CA GLY A 117 11.73 -5.93 6.66
C GLY A 117 11.17 -6.78 7.81
N PHE A 118 12.02 -7.25 8.72
CA PHE A 118 11.57 -8.08 9.83
C PHE A 118 11.12 -7.30 11.07
N THR A 119 11.47 -6.03 11.16
CA THR A 119 11.18 -5.18 12.32
C THR A 119 10.07 -4.15 12.09
N THR A 120 9.49 -4.10 10.89
CA THR A 120 8.43 -3.17 10.57
C THR A 120 7.08 -3.83 10.78
N PRO A 121 6.28 -3.42 11.80
CA PRO A 121 4.99 -4.05 12.05
C PRO A 121 4.01 -3.76 10.91
N THR A 122 3.21 -4.77 10.57
CA THR A 122 2.08 -4.62 9.65
C THR A 122 0.89 -3.98 10.35
N LEU A 123 0.11 -3.22 9.58
CA LEU A 123 -1.12 -2.62 10.08
C LEU A 123 -2.22 -3.66 10.22
N PRO A 124 -3.13 -3.51 11.19
CA PRO A 124 -4.31 -4.36 11.32
C PRO A 124 -5.28 -4.11 10.16
N ALA A 125 -6.21 -5.05 9.96
CA ALA A 125 -7.36 -4.82 9.11
C ALA A 125 -8.18 -3.62 9.63
N GLY A 126 -8.69 -2.81 8.70
CA GLY A 126 -9.42 -1.60 9.03
C GLY A 126 -9.51 -0.64 7.86
N GLU A 127 -10.10 0.51 8.13
CA GLU A 127 -10.24 1.59 7.16
C GLU A 127 -9.13 2.62 7.36
N TYR A 128 -8.51 2.99 6.26
CA TYR A 128 -7.43 3.96 6.17
C TYR A 128 -7.77 4.99 5.11
N THR A 129 -7.09 6.11 5.12
CA THR A 129 -7.25 7.15 4.11
C THR A 129 -5.91 7.44 3.45
N VAL A 130 -5.88 7.34 2.12
CA VAL A 130 -4.76 7.84 1.32
C VAL A 130 -4.99 9.31 1.06
N ARG A 131 -4.01 10.16 1.41
CA ARG A 131 -4.04 11.59 1.09
C ARG A 131 -2.87 11.94 0.19
N ILE A 132 -3.15 12.48 -0.99
CA ILE A 132 -2.14 13.07 -1.88
C ILE A 132 -2.25 14.58 -1.79
N THR A 133 -1.15 15.24 -1.42
CA THR A 133 -1.04 16.69 -1.42
C THR A 133 -0.19 17.12 -2.61
N LYS A 134 -0.75 18.00 -3.45
CA LYS A 134 -0.10 18.55 -4.64
C LYS A 134 -0.15 20.07 -4.59
N GLY A 135 0.93 20.70 -4.16
CA GLY A 135 0.93 22.14 -3.88
C GLY A 135 -0.03 22.49 -2.75
N LYS A 136 -1.10 23.24 -3.07
CA LYS A 136 -2.15 23.62 -2.11
C LYS A 136 -3.37 22.70 -2.13
N ASP A 137 -3.46 21.82 -3.13
CA ASP A 137 -4.61 20.90 -3.30
C ASP A 137 -4.35 19.61 -2.53
N ALA A 138 -5.32 19.13 -1.76
CA ALA A 138 -5.32 17.84 -1.11
C ALA A 138 -6.44 16.96 -1.68
N PHE A 139 -6.12 15.70 -1.94
CA PHE A 139 -7.03 14.69 -2.48
C PHE A 139 -6.99 13.47 -1.57
N GLU A 140 -8.15 12.96 -1.21
CA GLU A 140 -8.29 11.83 -0.30
C GLU A 140 -9.05 10.68 -0.95
N HIS A 141 -8.71 9.47 -0.55
CA HIS A 141 -9.38 8.26 -1.01
C HIS A 141 -9.35 7.19 0.09
N PRO A 142 -10.47 6.50 0.33
CA PRO A 142 -10.51 5.41 1.30
C PRO A 142 -9.67 4.22 0.81
N LEU A 143 -9.01 3.55 1.75
CA LEU A 143 -8.26 2.32 1.56
C LEU A 143 -8.64 1.32 2.64
N VAL A 144 -9.14 0.17 2.24
CA VAL A 144 -9.63 -0.85 3.16
C VAL A 144 -8.69 -2.04 3.17
N LEU A 145 -8.21 -2.41 4.35
CA LEU A 145 -7.47 -3.64 4.59
C LEU A 145 -8.38 -4.67 5.27
N VAL A 146 -8.36 -5.89 4.80
CA VAL A 146 -9.15 -7.00 5.36
C VAL A 146 -8.24 -8.20 5.63
N TYR A 147 -8.59 -9.01 6.60
CA TYR A 147 -7.93 -10.31 6.79
C TYR A 147 -8.50 -11.33 5.79
N ASP A 148 -7.69 -12.32 5.45
CA ASP A 148 -8.17 -13.46 4.67
C ASP A 148 -9.27 -14.18 5.48
N PRO A 149 -10.49 -14.32 4.93
CA PRO A 149 -11.58 -15.04 5.61
C PRO A 149 -11.27 -16.52 5.85
N LYS A 150 -10.27 -17.07 5.16
CA LYS A 150 -9.79 -18.45 5.35
C LYS A 150 -8.68 -18.57 6.39
N SER A 151 -8.17 -17.43 6.91
CA SER A 151 -7.11 -17.45 7.93
C SER A 151 -7.62 -18.05 9.25
N ILE A 152 -6.84 -18.99 9.77
CA ILE A 152 -7.12 -19.65 11.06
C ILE A 152 -6.62 -18.85 12.26
N ILE A 153 -5.89 -17.75 12.02
CA ILE A 153 -5.30 -16.93 13.09
C ILE A 153 -6.39 -16.10 13.75
N SER A 154 -6.50 -16.21 15.08
CA SER A 154 -7.48 -15.45 15.83
C SER A 154 -7.13 -13.95 15.91
N VAL A 155 -8.14 -13.11 16.18
CA VAL A 155 -7.93 -11.67 16.40
C VAL A 155 -7.02 -11.42 17.61
N ASN A 156 -7.15 -12.23 18.65
CA ASN A 156 -6.32 -12.13 19.86
C ASN A 156 -4.87 -12.42 19.56
N ASP A 157 -4.57 -13.48 18.81
CA ASP A 157 -3.18 -13.81 18.43
C ASP A 157 -2.53 -12.69 17.60
N ARG A 158 -3.31 -12.09 16.69
CA ARG A 158 -2.85 -10.94 15.91
C ARG A 158 -2.52 -9.74 16.79
N ASN A 159 -3.36 -9.46 17.76
CA ASN A 159 -3.16 -8.36 18.70
C ASN A 159 -1.93 -8.62 19.58
N SER A 160 -1.81 -9.82 20.15
CA SER A 160 -0.66 -10.20 20.98
C SER A 160 0.65 -10.13 20.20
N LYS A 161 0.67 -10.61 18.95
CA LYS A 161 1.83 -10.48 18.07
C LYS A 161 2.21 -9.02 17.83
N ARG A 162 1.22 -8.15 17.57
CA ARG A 162 1.47 -6.73 17.34
C ARG A 162 2.00 -6.04 18.58
N GLU A 163 1.41 -6.30 19.76
CA GLU A 163 1.87 -5.76 21.03
C GLU A 163 3.31 -6.18 21.31
N ALA A 164 3.63 -7.45 21.18
CA ALA A 164 4.98 -7.95 21.36
C ALA A 164 6.03 -7.27 20.43
N VAL A 165 5.66 -6.97 19.19
CA VAL A 165 6.53 -6.25 18.25
C VAL A 165 6.68 -4.76 18.59
N MET A 166 5.67 -4.16 19.20
CA MET A 166 5.71 -2.74 19.58
C MET A 166 6.42 -2.49 20.90
N ASP A 167 6.53 -3.51 21.76
CA ASP A 167 7.20 -3.43 23.07
C ASP A 167 8.72 -3.75 22.98
N MET A 168 9.22 -4.14 21.81
CA MET A 168 10.65 -4.38 21.54
C MET A 168 11.40 -3.07 21.23
#